data_921fd421333fe60d44501121bac5c396
#
_entry.id   921fd421333fe60d44501121bac5c396
#
_cell.length_a   1.000
_cell.length_b   1.000
_cell.length_c   1.000
_cell.angle_alpha   90.00
_cell.angle_beta   90.00
_cell.angle_gamma   90.00
#
_symmetry.space_group_name_H-M   'P 1'
#
loop_
_entity.id
_entity.type
_entity.pdbx_description
1 polymer ?
#
loop_
_entity_poly.entity_id
_entity_poly.type
_entity_poly.pdbx_seq_one_letter_code
_entity_poly.pdbx_strand_id
1 'polypeptide(L)'
;MLEMSLFPDYVPTTVFSNLVEVAKENIDVISEFNALKQEELGIEELHFYDNYVPLVDEAKKKYSYEEALDLARTALEPLGAAYLMKYDATVRARVIDVFESSGKRSGAFSWGSYASRGLIFLNYTEKFSDVSTFAHEFGHCLHRDYSIEHQPYVYYQNPIFLAEIASTFNEALLFDHMSKIAESGEEKEFYLYHNMKRIEATFYRQTMFANFEKDIHEMAESGKVLIAKSITGIYRKNLEAYLGKGMVIDEQLNYEWARIPHFYNAFYVYKYATSLSAAIALSERVTSGDKVAVEDYLTFLKAGSHKEPLEILKDAGVDLAGKEAYEVTVHKFRKLLAEYKSL
;
A
#
# COMPACT_ATOMS: atom_id res chain seq x y z
N MET A 1 -20.28 0.34 16.38
CA MET A 1 -19.96 0.96 15.06
C MET A 1 -18.95 0.14 14.26
N LEU A 2 -17.80 -0.25 14.81
CA LEU A 2 -16.79 -1.01 14.07
C LEU A 2 -17.38 -2.22 13.33
N GLU A 3 -18.01 -3.16 14.06
CA GLU A 3 -18.63 -4.37 13.47
C GLU A 3 -19.60 -4.03 12.33
N MET A 4 -20.45 -3.01 12.53
CA MET A 4 -21.43 -2.59 11.53
C MET A 4 -20.76 -2.00 10.26
N SER A 5 -19.61 -1.35 10.42
CA SER A 5 -18.88 -0.77 9.28
C SER A 5 -18.08 -1.82 8.50
N LEU A 6 -17.67 -2.91 9.14
CA LEU A 6 -16.96 -4.02 8.50
C LEU A 6 -17.91 -5.05 7.87
N PHE A 7 -19.17 -5.11 8.34
CA PHE A 7 -20.16 -6.06 7.89
C PHE A 7 -20.44 -6.06 6.37
N PRO A 8 -20.53 -4.90 5.69
CA PRO A 8 -20.76 -4.90 4.23
C PRO A 8 -19.66 -5.60 3.41
N ASP A 9 -18.45 -5.66 3.95
CA ASP A 9 -17.31 -6.35 3.31
C ASP A 9 -17.13 -7.79 3.83
N TYR A 10 -18.03 -8.29 4.70
CA TYR A 10 -17.92 -9.58 5.37
C TYR A 10 -16.61 -9.75 6.16
N VAL A 11 -16.10 -8.68 6.74
CA VAL A 11 -14.83 -8.66 7.47
C VAL A 11 -15.09 -8.71 8.98
N PRO A 12 -14.61 -9.73 9.71
CA PRO A 12 -14.73 -9.80 11.15
C PRO A 12 -13.82 -8.78 11.84
N THR A 13 -14.20 -8.33 13.03
CA THR A 13 -13.45 -7.35 13.81
C THR A 13 -12.04 -7.81 14.20
N THR A 14 -11.78 -9.13 14.16
CA THR A 14 -10.44 -9.71 14.39
C THR A 14 -9.41 -9.22 13.39
N VAL A 15 -9.78 -8.99 12.11
CA VAL A 15 -8.91 -8.40 11.09
C VAL A 15 -8.40 -7.03 11.55
N PHE A 16 -9.31 -6.20 12.02
CA PHE A 16 -8.98 -4.86 12.52
C PHE A 16 -8.14 -4.90 13.79
N SER A 17 -8.55 -5.72 14.78
CA SER A 17 -7.85 -5.79 16.06
C SER A 17 -6.45 -6.37 15.94
N ASN A 18 -6.25 -7.41 15.11
CA ASN A 18 -4.94 -8.00 14.88
C ASN A 18 -4.00 -7.03 14.14
N LEU A 19 -4.51 -6.28 13.16
CA LEU A 19 -3.74 -5.21 12.51
C LEU A 19 -3.24 -4.19 13.52
N VAL A 20 -4.13 -3.66 14.37
CA VAL A 20 -3.79 -2.66 15.40
C VAL A 20 -2.79 -3.23 16.41
N GLU A 21 -3.00 -4.47 16.85
CA GLU A 21 -2.13 -5.14 17.81
C GLU A 21 -0.71 -5.32 17.26
N VAL A 22 -0.57 -5.93 16.08
CA VAL A 22 0.75 -6.16 15.45
C VAL A 22 1.49 -4.85 15.21
N ALA A 23 0.81 -3.81 14.72
CA ALA A 23 1.43 -2.51 14.49
C ALA A 23 1.96 -1.88 15.80
N LYS A 24 1.20 -1.96 16.90
CA LYS A 24 1.62 -1.44 18.21
C LYS A 24 2.75 -2.26 18.84
N GLU A 25 2.67 -3.58 18.77
CA GLU A 25 3.70 -4.48 19.32
C GLU A 25 5.06 -4.31 18.65
N ASN A 26 5.08 -3.80 17.41
CA ASN A 26 6.28 -3.63 16.59
C ASN A 26 6.60 -2.16 16.26
N ILE A 27 6.25 -1.25 17.15
CA ILE A 27 6.54 0.19 16.95
C ILE A 27 8.04 0.53 17.09
N ASP A 28 8.83 -0.37 17.65
CA ASP A 28 10.27 -0.26 17.75
C ASP A 28 10.94 -0.09 16.39
N VAL A 29 10.42 -0.73 15.33
CA VAL A 29 10.96 -0.58 13.97
C VAL A 29 10.80 0.86 13.43
N ILE A 30 9.71 1.56 13.81
CA ILE A 30 9.54 2.97 13.49
C ILE A 30 10.52 3.83 14.28
N SER A 31 10.78 3.48 15.54
CA SER A 31 11.78 4.17 16.33
C SER A 31 13.20 4.04 15.74
N GLU A 32 13.55 2.86 15.23
CA GLU A 32 14.80 2.63 14.52
C GLU A 32 14.87 3.40 13.18
N PHE A 33 13.77 3.47 12.45
CA PHE A 33 13.69 4.26 11.23
C PHE A 33 13.77 5.76 11.49
N ASN A 34 13.19 6.25 12.58
CA ASN A 34 13.35 7.64 13.03
C ASN A 34 14.81 7.97 13.36
N ALA A 35 15.50 7.06 14.08
CA ALA A 35 16.91 7.23 14.38
C ALA A 35 17.76 7.30 13.10
N LEU A 36 17.49 6.43 12.12
CA LEU A 36 18.12 6.51 10.80
C LEU A 36 17.87 7.86 10.12
N LYS A 37 16.62 8.34 10.08
CA LYS A 37 16.30 9.64 9.47
C LYS A 37 17.01 10.79 10.17
N GLN A 38 17.08 10.76 11.49
CA GLN A 38 17.76 11.78 12.28
C GLN A 38 19.27 11.81 12.00
N GLU A 39 19.90 10.64 11.88
CA GLU A 39 21.31 10.49 11.55
C GLU A 39 21.62 11.01 10.14
N GLU A 40 20.87 10.56 9.14
CA GLU A 40 21.05 10.95 7.74
C GLU A 40 20.82 12.45 7.49
N LEU A 41 19.86 13.05 8.18
CA LEU A 41 19.60 14.49 8.10
C LEU A 41 20.61 15.34 8.92
N GLY A 42 21.38 14.72 9.81
CA GLY A 42 22.33 15.41 10.69
C GLY A 42 21.66 16.41 11.64
N ILE A 43 20.45 16.12 12.13
CA ILE A 43 19.66 17.01 13.00
C ILE A 43 19.62 16.49 14.44
N GLU A 44 19.52 17.42 15.40
CA GLU A 44 19.46 17.07 16.83
C GLU A 44 18.08 16.54 17.24
N GLU A 45 17.00 17.06 16.68
CA GLU A 45 15.62 16.67 16.93
C GLU A 45 14.91 16.39 15.60
N LEU A 46 14.25 15.24 15.50
CA LEU A 46 13.44 14.87 14.33
C LEU A 46 11.99 15.27 14.58
N HIS A 47 11.49 16.23 13.82
CA HIS A 47 10.09 16.65 13.85
C HIS A 47 9.28 15.96 12.75
N PHE A 48 7.96 15.92 12.93
CA PHE A 48 7.11 15.25 11.95
C PHE A 48 7.22 15.88 10.54
N TYR A 49 7.45 17.18 10.44
CA TYR A 49 7.61 17.86 9.15
C TYR A 49 8.91 17.48 8.41
N ASP A 50 9.92 16.97 9.12
CA ASP A 50 11.16 16.49 8.50
C ASP A 50 10.94 15.23 7.65
N ASN A 51 9.82 14.54 7.83
CA ASN A 51 9.42 13.45 6.93
C ASN A 51 9.21 13.89 5.47
N TYR A 52 9.09 15.17 5.20
CA TYR A 52 9.00 15.74 3.85
C TYR A 52 10.36 16.09 3.25
N VAL A 53 11.43 16.00 4.03
CA VAL A 53 12.80 16.15 3.53
C VAL A 53 13.25 14.81 2.97
N PRO A 54 13.63 14.69 1.70
CA PRO A 54 14.18 13.45 1.16
C PRO A 54 15.54 13.15 1.79
N LEU A 55 15.74 11.91 2.26
CA LEU A 55 17.05 11.47 2.77
C LEU A 55 18.05 11.24 1.63
N VAL A 56 17.54 10.72 0.54
CA VAL A 56 18.31 10.51 -0.68
C VAL A 56 17.74 11.45 -1.73
N ASP A 57 18.59 12.23 -2.36
CA ASP A 57 18.17 13.12 -3.45
C ASP A 57 17.34 12.32 -4.45
N GLU A 58 16.16 12.87 -4.80
CA GLU A 58 15.31 12.29 -5.83
C GLU A 58 16.22 11.99 -7.02
N ALA A 59 16.44 10.71 -7.30
CA ALA A 59 17.45 10.27 -8.21
C ALA A 59 17.38 11.15 -9.47
N LYS A 60 18.49 11.77 -9.85
CA LYS A 60 18.61 12.59 -11.07
C LYS A 60 18.29 11.79 -12.33
N LYS A 61 18.04 10.48 -12.13
CA LYS A 61 17.65 9.52 -13.15
C LYS A 61 16.20 9.77 -13.55
N LYS A 62 16.04 10.09 -14.80
CA LYS A 62 14.75 10.15 -15.46
C LYS A 62 14.41 8.79 -16.04
N TYR A 63 13.14 8.46 -15.99
CA TYR A 63 12.60 7.22 -16.55
C TYR A 63 11.66 7.59 -17.69
N SER A 64 12.06 7.37 -18.93
CA SER A 64 11.14 7.49 -20.05
C SER A 64 9.95 6.52 -19.89
N TYR A 65 8.87 6.79 -20.57
CA TYR A 65 7.70 5.89 -20.50
C TYR A 65 8.04 4.49 -21.01
N GLU A 66 8.87 4.39 -22.05
CA GLU A 66 9.35 3.14 -22.60
C GLU A 66 10.18 2.35 -21.57
N GLU A 67 11.08 3.01 -20.85
CA GLU A 67 11.83 2.38 -19.74
C GLU A 67 10.90 1.92 -18.62
N ALA A 68 9.87 2.71 -18.29
CA ALA A 68 8.89 2.30 -17.27
C ALA A 68 8.11 1.03 -17.67
N LEU A 69 7.76 0.90 -18.96
CA LEU A 69 7.16 -0.33 -19.48
C LEU A 69 8.09 -1.53 -19.30
N ASP A 70 9.37 -1.41 -19.66
CA ASP A 70 10.33 -2.50 -19.57
C ASP A 70 10.64 -2.87 -18.12
N LEU A 71 10.82 -1.89 -17.23
CA LEU A 71 11.05 -2.10 -15.80
C LEU A 71 9.88 -2.80 -15.14
N ALA A 72 8.66 -2.33 -15.37
CA ALA A 72 7.46 -2.97 -14.82
C ALA A 72 7.30 -4.40 -15.36
N ARG A 73 7.52 -4.60 -16.66
CA ARG A 73 7.45 -5.92 -17.28
C ARG A 73 8.45 -6.90 -16.66
N THR A 74 9.70 -6.46 -16.48
CA THR A 74 10.77 -7.29 -15.90
C THR A 74 10.50 -7.60 -14.43
N ALA A 75 10.02 -6.61 -13.67
CA ALA A 75 9.62 -6.81 -12.28
C ALA A 75 8.51 -7.88 -12.13
N LEU A 76 7.65 -8.04 -13.14
CA LEU A 76 6.54 -8.98 -13.16
C LEU A 76 6.91 -10.38 -13.71
N GLU A 77 8.16 -10.61 -14.11
CA GLU A 77 8.62 -11.92 -14.62
C GLU A 77 8.34 -13.11 -13.69
N PRO A 78 8.40 -12.97 -12.36
CA PRO A 78 8.05 -14.07 -11.45
C PRO A 78 6.64 -14.63 -11.66
N LEU A 79 5.70 -13.86 -12.25
CA LEU A 79 4.33 -14.30 -12.54
C LEU A 79 4.20 -15.17 -13.78
N GLY A 80 5.29 -15.33 -14.54
CA GLY A 80 5.38 -16.26 -15.67
C GLY A 80 4.83 -15.75 -16.99
N ALA A 81 5.04 -16.53 -18.04
CA ALA A 81 4.79 -16.13 -19.43
C ALA A 81 3.33 -15.76 -19.72
N ALA A 82 2.36 -16.44 -19.10
CA ALA A 82 0.95 -16.17 -19.35
C ALA A 82 0.54 -14.75 -18.86
N TYR A 83 1.05 -14.34 -17.70
CA TYR A 83 0.83 -12.98 -17.19
C TYR A 83 1.52 -11.93 -18.07
N LEU A 84 2.77 -12.18 -18.47
CA LEU A 84 3.54 -11.28 -19.34
C LEU A 84 2.91 -11.13 -20.74
N MET A 85 2.36 -12.20 -21.31
CA MET A 85 1.62 -12.10 -22.59
C MET A 85 0.41 -11.17 -22.47
N LYS A 86 -0.30 -11.21 -21.33
CA LYS A 86 -1.42 -10.32 -21.07
C LYS A 86 -0.95 -8.88 -20.86
N TYR A 87 0.15 -8.70 -20.12
CA TYR A 87 0.83 -7.40 -19.98
C TYR A 87 1.13 -6.79 -21.36
N ASP A 88 1.86 -7.51 -22.20
CA ASP A 88 2.24 -7.07 -23.53
C ASP A 88 1.03 -6.78 -24.44
N ALA A 89 -0.03 -7.56 -24.32
CA ALA A 89 -1.27 -7.34 -25.07
C ALA A 89 -1.98 -6.04 -24.65
N THR A 90 -1.99 -5.73 -23.33
CA THR A 90 -2.59 -4.51 -22.79
C THR A 90 -1.81 -3.27 -23.23
N VAL A 91 -0.46 -3.32 -23.19
CA VAL A 91 0.39 -2.24 -23.68
C VAL A 91 0.14 -1.99 -25.19
N ARG A 92 0.11 -3.04 -26.00
CA ARG A 92 -0.17 -2.93 -27.46
C ARG A 92 -1.57 -2.42 -27.76
N ALA A 93 -2.53 -2.59 -26.86
CA ALA A 93 -3.92 -2.16 -27.08
C ALA A 93 -4.10 -0.64 -27.03
N ARG A 94 -3.08 0.12 -26.64
CA ARG A 94 -3.10 1.60 -26.54
C ARG A 94 -4.22 2.12 -25.65
N VAL A 95 -4.41 1.49 -24.51
CA VAL A 95 -5.42 1.83 -23.51
C VAL A 95 -4.86 2.68 -22.37
N ILE A 96 -3.64 3.22 -22.52
CA ILE A 96 -2.93 4.00 -21.51
C ILE A 96 -2.83 5.45 -21.97
N ASP A 97 -3.49 6.35 -21.26
CA ASP A 97 -3.37 7.80 -21.45
C ASP A 97 -2.27 8.32 -20.54
N VAL A 98 -1.09 8.61 -21.11
CA VAL A 98 0.18 8.69 -20.39
C VAL A 98 0.47 10.09 -19.87
N PHE A 99 0.52 11.08 -20.78
CA PHE A 99 1.12 12.38 -20.47
C PHE A 99 0.11 13.43 -20.01
N GLU A 100 0.62 14.43 -19.29
CA GLU A 100 -0.15 15.61 -18.94
C GLU A 100 -0.63 16.36 -20.18
N SER A 101 -1.80 16.95 -20.10
CA SER A 101 -2.33 17.85 -21.13
C SER A 101 -3.22 18.92 -20.52
N SER A 102 -3.42 20.02 -21.26
CA SER A 102 -4.29 21.11 -20.80
C SER A 102 -5.72 20.61 -20.55
N GLY A 103 -6.23 20.85 -19.34
CA GLY A 103 -7.56 20.41 -18.91
C GLY A 103 -7.65 18.96 -18.41
N LYS A 104 -6.56 18.18 -18.47
CA LYS A 104 -6.48 16.84 -17.90
C LYS A 104 -6.44 16.94 -16.37
N ARG A 105 -7.22 16.09 -15.67
CA ARG A 105 -7.23 16.02 -14.20
C ARG A 105 -5.91 15.48 -13.68
N SER A 106 -5.48 15.94 -12.52
CA SER A 106 -4.34 15.37 -11.81
C SER A 106 -4.64 13.98 -11.24
N GLY A 107 -3.59 13.23 -10.90
CA GLY A 107 -3.65 11.88 -10.35
C GLY A 107 -3.57 10.79 -11.41
N ALA A 108 -3.81 9.55 -10.99
CA ALA A 108 -3.83 8.37 -11.82
C ALA A 108 -5.01 7.48 -11.43
N PHE A 109 -5.50 6.67 -12.35
CA PHE A 109 -6.51 5.65 -12.06
C PHE A 109 -6.58 4.61 -13.18
N SER A 110 -7.04 3.42 -12.85
CA SER A 110 -7.48 2.42 -13.81
C SER A 110 -9.01 2.28 -13.77
N TRP A 111 -9.63 2.27 -14.95
CA TRP A 111 -11.09 2.14 -15.05
C TRP A 111 -11.48 1.26 -16.23
N GLY A 112 -12.66 0.69 -16.17
CA GLY A 112 -13.24 -0.08 -17.24
C GLY A 112 -14.58 -0.71 -16.84
N SER A 113 -15.28 -1.28 -17.79
CA SER A 113 -16.53 -2.02 -17.57
C SER A 113 -16.42 -3.43 -18.10
N TYR A 114 -17.39 -4.29 -17.78
CA TYR A 114 -17.45 -5.68 -18.27
C TYR A 114 -17.39 -5.80 -19.80
N ALA A 115 -18.00 -4.87 -20.49
CA ALA A 115 -18.08 -4.88 -21.95
C ALA A 115 -17.05 -3.99 -22.66
N SER A 116 -16.16 -3.32 -21.90
CA SER A 116 -15.13 -2.43 -22.44
C SER A 116 -13.74 -2.86 -22.01
N ARG A 117 -12.74 -2.56 -22.86
CA ARG A 117 -11.34 -2.68 -22.44
C ARG A 117 -11.05 -1.77 -21.26
N GLY A 118 -10.11 -2.20 -20.41
CA GLY A 118 -9.56 -1.37 -19.38
C GLY A 118 -8.84 -0.14 -19.94
N LEU A 119 -8.87 0.94 -19.17
CA LEU A 119 -8.19 2.19 -19.43
C LEU A 119 -7.28 2.48 -18.24
N ILE A 120 -6.06 2.90 -18.50
CA ILE A 120 -5.14 3.43 -17.50
C ILE A 120 -4.92 4.91 -17.81
N PHE A 121 -5.12 5.77 -16.81
CA PHE A 121 -4.95 7.21 -16.88
C PHE A 121 -3.79 7.62 -15.97
N LEU A 122 -2.82 8.35 -16.52
CA LEU A 122 -1.62 8.81 -15.85
C LEU A 122 -1.39 10.30 -16.10
N ASN A 123 -0.51 10.90 -15.32
CA ASN A 123 0.13 12.19 -15.60
C ASN A 123 1.64 11.97 -15.41
N TYR A 124 2.26 11.31 -16.39
CA TYR A 124 3.62 10.81 -16.35
C TYR A 124 4.63 11.96 -16.55
N THR A 125 5.59 12.13 -15.62
CA THR A 125 6.59 13.21 -15.59
C THR A 125 8.04 12.71 -15.52
N GLU A 126 8.27 11.43 -15.85
CA GLU A 126 9.58 10.77 -15.90
C GLU A 126 10.27 10.57 -14.55
N LYS A 127 9.51 10.57 -13.44
CA LYS A 127 10.03 10.28 -12.11
C LYS A 127 9.85 8.79 -11.75
N PHE A 128 10.64 8.31 -10.80
CA PHE A 128 10.44 6.95 -10.29
C PHE A 128 9.04 6.74 -9.66
N SER A 129 8.51 7.76 -9.01
CA SER A 129 7.12 7.74 -8.50
C SER A 129 6.10 7.46 -9.61
N ASP A 130 6.36 7.91 -10.84
CA ASP A 130 5.45 7.66 -11.97
C ASP A 130 5.57 6.21 -12.48
N VAL A 131 6.78 5.62 -12.41
CA VAL A 131 6.99 4.19 -12.70
C VAL A 131 6.21 3.33 -11.70
N SER A 132 6.30 3.69 -10.41
CA SER A 132 5.53 3.01 -9.35
C SER A 132 4.02 3.16 -9.53
N THR A 133 3.55 4.37 -9.85
CA THR A 133 2.14 4.65 -10.15
C THR A 133 1.67 3.86 -11.38
N PHE A 134 2.47 3.79 -12.43
CA PHE A 134 2.17 2.97 -13.61
C PHE A 134 2.00 1.49 -13.23
N ALA A 135 2.95 0.93 -12.47
CA ALA A 135 2.87 -0.46 -12.02
C ALA A 135 1.62 -0.73 -11.17
N HIS A 136 1.24 0.23 -10.31
CA HIS A 136 0.03 0.22 -9.50
C HIS A 136 -1.23 0.15 -10.36
N GLU A 137 -1.42 1.11 -11.26
CA GLU A 137 -2.60 1.18 -12.12
C GLU A 137 -2.69 -0.01 -13.07
N PHE A 138 -1.53 -0.54 -13.48
CA PHE A 138 -1.46 -1.74 -14.28
C PHE A 138 -1.95 -2.97 -13.50
N GLY A 139 -1.67 -3.03 -12.19
CA GLY A 139 -2.20 -4.06 -11.29
C GLY A 139 -3.72 -4.07 -11.26
N HIS A 140 -4.35 -2.91 -11.09
CA HIS A 140 -5.80 -2.77 -11.18
C HIS A 140 -6.36 -3.20 -12.53
N CYS A 141 -5.70 -2.78 -13.62
CA CYS A 141 -6.12 -3.09 -14.97
C CYS A 141 -6.14 -4.61 -15.20
N LEU A 142 -5.04 -5.31 -14.89
CA LEU A 142 -4.98 -6.75 -15.09
C LEU A 142 -5.86 -7.53 -14.11
N HIS A 143 -6.00 -7.09 -12.85
CA HIS A 143 -6.93 -7.72 -11.91
C HIS A 143 -8.35 -7.74 -12.46
N ARG A 144 -8.83 -6.59 -12.95
CA ARG A 144 -10.13 -6.50 -13.59
C ARG A 144 -10.23 -7.37 -14.84
N ASP A 145 -9.21 -7.37 -15.71
CA ASP A 145 -9.24 -8.12 -16.95
C ASP A 145 -9.26 -9.63 -16.70
N TYR A 146 -8.49 -10.13 -15.70
CA TYR A 146 -8.59 -11.52 -15.26
C TYR A 146 -9.97 -11.86 -14.70
N SER A 147 -10.54 -10.97 -13.90
CA SER A 147 -11.88 -11.16 -13.35
C SER A 147 -12.95 -11.21 -14.42
N ILE A 148 -12.94 -10.29 -15.39
CA ILE A 148 -13.89 -10.26 -16.51
C ILE A 148 -13.82 -11.53 -17.36
N GLU A 149 -12.63 -12.06 -17.58
CA GLU A 149 -12.45 -13.28 -18.39
C GLU A 149 -12.97 -14.56 -17.70
N HIS A 150 -13.03 -14.57 -16.36
CA HIS A 150 -13.33 -15.79 -15.60
C HIS A 150 -14.64 -15.72 -14.83
N GLN A 151 -15.24 -14.52 -14.70
CA GLN A 151 -16.46 -14.32 -13.94
C GLN A 151 -17.60 -13.81 -14.84
N PRO A 152 -18.84 -14.24 -14.58
CA PRO A 152 -20.01 -13.63 -15.21
C PRO A 152 -20.18 -12.18 -14.73
N TYR A 153 -20.95 -11.39 -15.49
CA TYR A 153 -21.20 -9.97 -15.22
C TYR A 153 -21.55 -9.64 -13.76
N VAL A 154 -22.29 -10.51 -13.07
CA VAL A 154 -22.73 -10.28 -11.69
C VAL A 154 -21.61 -10.41 -10.66
N TYR A 155 -20.47 -11.04 -11.01
CA TYR A 155 -19.36 -11.31 -10.09
C TYR A 155 -18.01 -10.74 -10.55
N TYR A 156 -17.93 -10.03 -11.68
CA TYR A 156 -16.64 -9.55 -12.18
C TYR A 156 -16.01 -8.42 -11.36
N GLN A 157 -16.83 -7.67 -10.62
CA GLN A 157 -16.31 -6.57 -9.81
C GLN A 157 -15.61 -7.10 -8.58
N ASN A 158 -14.37 -6.65 -8.38
CA ASN A 158 -13.60 -7.00 -7.19
C ASN A 158 -14.16 -6.22 -5.98
N PRO A 159 -14.36 -6.88 -4.83
CA PRO A 159 -14.73 -6.20 -3.60
C PRO A 159 -13.71 -5.10 -3.24
N ILE A 160 -14.20 -3.97 -2.72
CA ILE A 160 -13.34 -2.84 -2.35
C ILE A 160 -12.25 -3.22 -1.35
N PHE A 161 -12.49 -4.20 -0.50
CA PHE A 161 -11.52 -4.73 0.45
C PHE A 161 -10.31 -5.40 -0.25
N LEU A 162 -10.49 -5.94 -1.45
CA LEU A 162 -9.45 -6.60 -2.24
C LEU A 162 -8.86 -5.71 -3.34
N ALA A 163 -9.46 -4.56 -3.61
CA ALA A 163 -9.18 -3.77 -4.80
C ALA A 163 -7.71 -3.32 -4.91
N GLU A 164 -7.10 -2.95 -3.77
CA GLU A 164 -5.72 -2.44 -3.74
C GLU A 164 -4.64 -3.55 -3.65
N ILE A 165 -5.01 -4.82 -3.55
CA ILE A 165 -4.02 -5.89 -3.35
C ILE A 165 -3.19 -6.10 -4.61
N ALA A 166 -3.83 -6.16 -5.79
CA ALA A 166 -3.12 -6.41 -7.04
C ALA A 166 -2.23 -5.24 -7.47
N SER A 167 -2.68 -4.00 -7.24
CA SER A 167 -1.92 -2.79 -7.51
C SER A 167 -0.69 -2.70 -6.60
N THR A 168 -0.88 -2.89 -5.30
CA THR A 168 0.18 -2.85 -4.29
C THR A 168 1.15 -4.03 -4.42
N PHE A 169 0.68 -5.19 -4.92
CA PHE A 169 1.52 -6.34 -5.23
C PHE A 169 2.50 -6.03 -6.38
N ASN A 170 2.03 -5.39 -7.44
CA ASN A 170 2.90 -4.96 -8.53
C ASN A 170 3.96 -3.96 -8.06
N GLU A 171 3.58 -3.01 -7.19
CA GLU A 171 4.56 -2.12 -6.56
C GLU A 171 5.60 -2.88 -5.74
N ALA A 172 5.17 -3.88 -4.95
CA ALA A 172 6.11 -4.67 -4.13
C ALA A 172 7.14 -5.39 -5.00
N LEU A 173 6.72 -6.01 -6.11
CA LEU A 173 7.63 -6.63 -7.07
C LEU A 173 8.54 -5.60 -7.75
N LEU A 174 8.01 -4.42 -8.10
CA LEU A 174 8.80 -3.34 -8.70
C LEU A 174 9.90 -2.86 -7.76
N PHE A 175 9.59 -2.55 -6.50
CA PHE A 175 10.59 -2.11 -5.53
C PHE A 175 11.67 -3.17 -5.28
N ASP A 176 11.27 -4.43 -5.17
CA ASP A 176 12.22 -5.54 -5.00
C ASP A 176 13.11 -5.73 -6.24
N HIS A 177 12.58 -5.53 -7.42
CA HIS A 177 13.34 -5.56 -8.67
C HIS A 177 14.34 -4.41 -8.73
N MET A 178 13.88 -3.18 -8.51
CA MET A 178 14.71 -1.97 -8.58
C MET A 178 15.87 -1.99 -7.58
N SER A 179 15.64 -2.47 -6.35
CA SER A 179 16.70 -2.63 -5.36
C SER A 179 17.79 -3.63 -5.79
N LYS A 180 17.42 -4.66 -6.60
CA LYS A 180 18.36 -5.67 -7.08
C LYS A 180 19.19 -5.21 -8.27
N ILE A 181 18.62 -4.37 -9.16
CA ILE A 181 19.28 -3.89 -10.37
C ILE A 181 19.97 -2.54 -10.19
N ALA A 182 19.92 -1.95 -8.98
CA ALA A 182 20.56 -0.69 -8.66
C ALA A 182 22.06 -0.72 -9.06
N GLU A 183 22.50 0.28 -9.80
CA GLU A 183 23.87 0.36 -10.35
C GLU A 183 24.87 1.01 -9.36
N SER A 184 24.37 1.64 -8.31
CA SER A 184 25.17 2.28 -7.25
C SER A 184 24.56 2.08 -5.87
N GLY A 185 25.36 2.29 -4.82
CA GLY A 185 24.87 2.32 -3.43
C GLY A 185 23.79 3.39 -3.24
N GLU A 186 24.01 4.61 -3.74
CA GLU A 186 23.06 5.73 -3.66
C GLU A 186 21.70 5.39 -4.32
N GLU A 187 21.73 4.74 -5.49
CA GLU A 187 20.51 4.31 -6.17
C GLU A 187 19.79 3.21 -5.35
N LYS A 188 20.54 2.30 -4.75
CA LYS A 188 19.97 1.25 -3.90
C LYS A 188 19.35 1.83 -2.62
N GLU A 189 20.04 2.76 -1.96
CA GLU A 189 19.52 3.52 -0.82
C GLU A 189 18.20 4.20 -1.16
N PHE A 190 18.12 4.84 -2.33
CA PHE A 190 16.90 5.48 -2.82
C PHE A 190 15.71 4.51 -2.87
N TYR A 191 15.85 3.34 -3.50
CA TYR A 191 14.74 2.38 -3.61
C TYR A 191 14.37 1.76 -2.27
N LEU A 192 15.35 1.44 -1.43
CA LEU A 192 15.12 0.90 -0.08
C LEU A 192 14.38 1.91 0.78
N TYR A 193 14.83 3.18 0.79
CA TYR A 193 14.19 4.25 1.53
C TYR A 193 12.74 4.47 1.10
N HIS A 194 12.48 4.56 -0.21
CA HIS A 194 11.13 4.75 -0.74
C HIS A 194 10.20 3.57 -0.41
N ASN A 195 10.70 2.34 -0.42
CA ASN A 195 9.92 1.16 -0.01
C ASN A 195 9.59 1.21 1.50
N MET A 196 10.55 1.58 2.34
CA MET A 196 10.32 1.79 3.78
C MET A 196 9.28 2.90 4.03
N LYS A 197 9.40 4.03 3.33
CA LYS A 197 8.42 5.14 3.41
C LYS A 197 7.02 4.70 3.01
N ARG A 198 6.89 3.87 1.97
CA ARG A 198 5.61 3.30 1.55
C ARG A 198 4.98 2.45 2.65
N ILE A 199 5.77 1.59 3.31
CA ILE A 199 5.27 0.76 4.42
C ILE A 199 4.93 1.64 5.64
N GLU A 200 5.76 2.61 6.00
CA GLU A 200 5.48 3.56 7.09
C GLU A 200 4.14 4.28 6.86
N ALA A 201 3.94 4.83 5.65
CA ALA A 201 2.76 5.62 5.31
C ALA A 201 1.48 4.77 5.18
N THR A 202 1.59 3.54 4.66
CA THR A 202 0.41 2.73 4.32
C THR A 202 0.08 1.70 5.41
N PHE A 203 1.07 1.17 6.14
CA PHE A 203 0.81 0.24 7.24
C PHE A 203 0.67 0.98 8.57
N TYR A 204 1.73 1.63 9.06
CA TYR A 204 1.72 2.22 10.41
C TYR A 204 0.81 3.45 10.50
N ARG A 205 0.92 4.38 9.57
CA ARG A 205 0.12 5.60 9.60
C ARG A 205 -1.37 5.35 9.39
N GLN A 206 -1.75 4.47 8.46
CA GLN A 206 -3.16 4.16 8.23
C GLN A 206 -3.75 3.35 9.40
N THR A 207 -2.95 2.49 10.04
CA THR A 207 -3.37 1.80 11.27
C THR A 207 -3.56 2.78 12.43
N MET A 208 -2.70 3.79 12.55
CA MET A 208 -2.89 4.87 13.51
C MET A 208 -4.21 5.61 13.29
N PHE A 209 -4.51 5.97 12.04
CA PHE A 209 -5.78 6.61 11.70
C PHE A 209 -6.98 5.71 12.01
N ALA A 210 -6.91 4.44 11.66
CA ALA A 210 -7.95 3.47 11.97
C ALA A 210 -8.17 3.32 13.49
N ASN A 211 -7.10 3.24 14.27
CA ASN A 211 -7.20 3.17 15.72
C ASN A 211 -7.80 4.45 16.33
N PHE A 212 -7.42 5.62 15.78
CA PHE A 212 -8.04 6.89 16.18
C PHE A 212 -9.54 6.91 15.89
N GLU A 213 -9.98 6.45 14.71
CA GLU A 213 -11.41 6.32 14.38
C GLU A 213 -12.13 5.43 15.41
N LYS A 214 -11.55 4.27 15.73
CA LYS A 214 -12.09 3.36 16.75
C LYS A 214 -12.26 4.09 18.10
N ASP A 215 -11.22 4.78 18.56
CA ASP A 215 -11.22 5.44 19.86
C ASP A 215 -12.29 6.55 19.96
N ILE A 216 -12.51 7.35 18.90
CA ILE A 216 -13.57 8.39 18.89
C ILE A 216 -14.96 7.76 18.80
N HIS A 217 -15.14 6.70 18.04
CA HIS A 217 -16.43 6.00 17.97
C HIS A 217 -16.77 5.32 19.31
N GLU A 218 -15.84 4.68 19.97
CA GLU A 218 -16.04 4.10 21.32
C GLU A 218 -16.38 5.18 22.36
N MET A 219 -15.73 6.34 22.27
CA MET A 219 -16.07 7.49 23.12
C MET A 219 -17.53 7.91 22.92
N ALA A 220 -17.98 8.04 21.66
CA ALA A 220 -19.36 8.40 21.34
C ALA A 220 -20.37 7.34 21.81
N GLU A 221 -20.08 6.07 21.57
CA GLU A 221 -20.91 4.93 22.00
C GLU A 221 -21.04 4.83 23.52
N SER A 222 -20.02 5.27 24.26
CA SER A 222 -20.08 5.38 25.73
C SER A 222 -20.92 6.55 26.23
N GLY A 223 -21.55 7.33 25.33
CA GLY A 223 -22.39 8.50 25.67
C GLY A 223 -21.59 9.77 25.99
N LYS A 224 -20.28 9.77 25.77
CA LYS A 224 -19.45 10.96 25.96
C LYS A 224 -19.55 11.90 24.76
N VAL A 225 -19.52 13.20 25.04
CA VAL A 225 -19.61 14.22 23.99
C VAL A 225 -18.29 14.38 23.26
N LEU A 226 -18.33 14.29 21.93
CA LEU A 226 -17.21 14.60 21.07
C LEU A 226 -17.10 16.12 20.87
N ILE A 227 -16.06 16.73 21.43
CA ILE A 227 -15.69 18.12 21.17
C ILE A 227 -14.26 18.18 20.65
N ALA A 228 -13.87 19.26 19.97
CA ALA A 228 -12.54 19.41 19.40
C ALA A 228 -11.42 19.05 20.41
N LYS A 229 -11.53 19.51 21.66
CA LYS A 229 -10.55 19.24 22.72
C LYS A 229 -10.42 17.74 23.03
N SER A 230 -11.52 17.00 23.13
CA SER A 230 -11.47 15.55 23.41
C SER A 230 -10.94 14.77 22.21
N ILE A 231 -11.35 15.11 20.99
CA ILE A 231 -10.88 14.51 19.75
C ILE A 231 -9.37 14.74 19.59
N THR A 232 -8.90 15.98 19.75
CA THR A 232 -7.47 16.33 19.71
C THR A 232 -6.65 15.56 20.74
N GLY A 233 -7.19 15.39 21.96
CA GLY A 233 -6.53 14.61 23.00
C GLY A 233 -6.42 13.12 22.68
N ILE A 234 -7.43 12.53 22.02
CA ILE A 234 -7.39 11.15 21.53
C ILE A 234 -6.39 11.05 20.37
N TYR A 235 -6.37 12.01 19.45
CA TYR A 235 -5.45 12.02 18.33
C TYR A 235 -3.98 12.08 18.82
N ARG A 236 -3.69 12.95 19.78
CA ARG A 236 -2.36 13.05 20.42
C ARG A 236 -1.89 11.71 20.99
N LYS A 237 -2.75 10.98 21.70
CA LYS A 237 -2.41 9.65 22.22
C LYS A 237 -2.08 8.65 21.12
N ASN A 238 -2.80 8.72 20.01
CA ASN A 238 -2.50 7.88 18.86
C ASN A 238 -1.17 8.27 18.19
N LEU A 239 -0.86 9.56 18.05
CA LEU A 239 0.47 10.00 17.59
C LEU A 239 1.59 9.43 18.50
N GLU A 240 1.46 9.56 19.81
CA GLU A 240 2.43 9.03 20.79
C GLU A 240 2.60 7.51 20.69
N ALA A 241 1.54 6.77 20.36
CA ALA A 241 1.56 5.33 20.26
C ALA A 241 2.17 4.80 18.95
N TYR A 242 2.13 5.59 17.85
CA TYR A 242 2.48 5.09 16.52
C TYR A 242 3.65 5.81 15.83
N LEU A 243 4.08 6.98 16.33
CA LEU A 243 5.22 7.68 15.72
C LEU A 243 6.58 7.17 16.20
N GLY A 244 6.60 6.24 17.15
CA GLY A 244 7.84 5.69 17.69
C GLY A 244 8.62 6.69 18.56
N LYS A 245 9.74 6.23 19.09
CA LYS A 245 10.67 7.09 19.84
C LYS A 245 11.48 7.95 18.86
N GLY A 246 11.99 9.09 19.36
CA GLY A 246 12.83 10.00 18.57
C GLY A 246 12.07 11.02 17.73
N MET A 247 10.75 10.87 17.57
CA MET A 247 9.92 11.85 16.86
C MET A 247 9.37 12.90 17.84
N VAL A 248 9.66 14.18 17.59
CA VAL A 248 9.04 15.30 18.29
C VAL A 248 7.65 15.53 17.71
N ILE A 249 6.65 15.55 18.60
CA ILE A 249 5.26 15.78 18.22
C ILE A 249 4.90 17.22 18.55
N ASP A 250 4.97 18.08 17.54
CA ASP A 250 4.59 19.49 17.67
C ASP A 250 3.11 19.65 17.99
N GLU A 251 2.75 20.75 18.67
CA GLU A 251 1.37 21.01 19.08
C GLU A 251 0.42 21.06 17.88
N GLN A 252 0.86 21.62 16.76
CA GLN A 252 0.07 21.77 15.53
C GLN A 252 -0.35 20.41 14.95
N LEU A 253 0.51 19.37 15.08
CA LEU A 253 0.22 18.03 14.60
C LEU A 253 -1.01 17.41 15.28
N ASN A 254 -1.32 17.82 16.51
CA ASN A 254 -2.50 17.34 17.23
C ASN A 254 -3.82 17.63 16.53
N TYR A 255 -3.85 18.59 15.61
CA TYR A 255 -5.05 19.02 14.87
C TYR A 255 -5.13 18.40 13.46
N GLU A 256 -4.18 17.55 13.08
CA GLU A 256 -4.11 16.96 11.74
C GLU A 256 -5.39 16.19 11.38
N TRP A 257 -6.06 15.56 12.34
CA TRP A 257 -7.33 14.86 12.14
C TRP A 257 -8.39 15.69 11.41
N ALA A 258 -8.38 17.01 11.60
CA ALA A 258 -9.37 17.92 11.01
C ALA A 258 -9.23 18.08 9.48
N ARG A 259 -8.08 17.75 8.90
CA ARG A 259 -7.82 17.85 7.46
C ARG A 259 -7.94 16.52 6.70
N ILE A 260 -8.19 15.41 7.39
CA ILE A 260 -8.22 14.07 6.79
C ILE A 260 -9.66 13.75 6.31
N PRO A 261 -9.95 13.83 5.00
CA PRO A 261 -11.32 13.64 4.50
C PRO A 261 -11.79 12.18 4.64
N HIS A 262 -10.88 11.22 4.75
CA HIS A 262 -11.21 9.81 4.90
C HIS A 262 -12.06 9.51 6.15
N PHE A 263 -11.94 10.31 7.22
CA PHE A 263 -12.73 10.13 8.44
C PHE A 263 -14.24 10.41 8.26
N TYR A 264 -14.66 10.97 7.12
CA TYR A 264 -16.07 11.06 6.75
C TYR A 264 -16.63 9.76 6.14
N ASN A 265 -15.74 8.78 5.87
CA ASN A 265 -16.09 7.43 5.44
C ASN A 265 -15.62 6.43 6.52
N ALA A 266 -16.49 6.19 7.50
CA ALA A 266 -16.14 5.48 8.73
C ALA A 266 -15.45 4.13 8.47
N PHE A 267 -14.34 3.91 9.13
CA PHE A 267 -13.54 2.69 9.05
C PHE A 267 -13.13 2.30 7.61
N TYR A 268 -12.76 3.28 6.82
CA TYR A 268 -12.25 3.01 5.47
C TYR A 268 -10.73 2.76 5.47
N VAL A 269 -9.96 3.54 6.25
CA VAL A 269 -8.49 3.62 6.10
C VAL A 269 -7.74 2.35 6.49
N TYR A 270 -8.29 1.47 7.34
CA TYR A 270 -7.65 0.19 7.68
C TYR A 270 -7.46 -0.69 6.44
N LYS A 271 -8.29 -0.53 5.41
CA LYS A 271 -8.22 -1.29 4.15
C LYS A 271 -6.89 -1.07 3.41
N TYR A 272 -6.27 0.10 3.54
CA TYR A 272 -4.94 0.34 2.98
C TYR A 272 -3.88 -0.53 3.64
N ALA A 273 -3.89 -0.61 4.96
CA ALA A 273 -2.91 -1.42 5.70
C ALA A 273 -3.12 -2.92 5.49
N THR A 274 -4.37 -3.39 5.47
CA THR A 274 -4.69 -4.80 5.19
C THR A 274 -4.33 -5.20 3.76
N SER A 275 -4.62 -4.34 2.77
CA SER A 275 -4.27 -4.57 1.37
C SER A 275 -2.75 -4.62 1.15
N LEU A 276 -1.99 -3.69 1.76
CA LEU A 276 -0.54 -3.72 1.71
C LEU A 276 0.02 -5.00 2.33
N SER A 277 -0.52 -5.41 3.49
CA SER A 277 -0.06 -6.62 4.17
C SER A 277 -0.32 -7.89 3.35
N ALA A 278 -1.50 -8.01 2.76
CA ALA A 278 -1.82 -9.11 1.85
C ALA A 278 -0.90 -9.11 0.61
N ALA A 279 -0.67 -7.94 0.02
CA ALA A 279 0.18 -7.79 -1.15
C ALA A 279 1.65 -8.17 -0.86
N ILE A 280 2.20 -7.72 0.27
CA ILE A 280 3.56 -8.09 0.69
C ILE A 280 3.64 -9.60 0.96
N ALA A 281 2.68 -10.18 1.68
CA ALA A 281 2.67 -11.62 1.96
C ALA A 281 2.61 -12.45 0.66
N LEU A 282 1.77 -12.06 -0.29
CA LEU A 282 1.69 -12.70 -1.60
C LEU A 282 2.99 -12.53 -2.41
N SER A 283 3.59 -11.34 -2.43
CA SER A 283 4.81 -11.07 -3.19
C SER A 283 6.03 -11.83 -2.63
N GLU A 284 6.17 -11.91 -1.31
CA GLU A 284 7.22 -12.71 -0.66
C GLU A 284 7.07 -14.21 -1.00
N ARG A 285 5.84 -14.75 -1.01
CA ARG A 285 5.57 -16.13 -1.45
C ARG A 285 5.96 -16.36 -2.92
N VAL A 286 5.53 -15.48 -3.82
CA VAL A 286 5.84 -15.58 -5.26
C VAL A 286 7.34 -15.48 -5.51
N THR A 287 8.05 -14.60 -4.81
CA THR A 287 9.49 -14.39 -4.99
C THR A 287 10.37 -15.42 -4.26
N SER A 288 9.81 -16.19 -3.33
CA SER A 288 10.54 -17.27 -2.64
C SER A 288 10.81 -18.49 -3.52
N GLY A 289 10.22 -18.56 -4.73
CA GLY A 289 10.31 -19.70 -5.63
C GLY A 289 9.24 -20.78 -5.38
N ASP A 290 8.23 -20.49 -4.55
CA ASP A 290 7.07 -21.35 -4.38
C ASP A 290 6.24 -21.34 -5.67
N LYS A 291 6.24 -22.49 -6.38
CA LYS A 291 5.51 -22.63 -7.65
C LYS A 291 4.01 -22.57 -7.49
N VAL A 292 3.48 -22.91 -6.32
CA VAL A 292 2.05 -22.88 -6.03
C VAL A 292 1.60 -21.42 -5.80
N ALA A 293 2.47 -20.58 -5.24
CA ALA A 293 2.14 -19.19 -4.93
C ALA A 293 1.77 -18.36 -6.19
N VAL A 294 2.39 -18.62 -7.34
CA VAL A 294 2.04 -17.96 -8.60
C VAL A 294 0.63 -18.37 -9.04
N GLU A 295 0.30 -19.66 -8.97
CA GLU A 295 -1.02 -20.16 -9.33
C GLU A 295 -2.11 -19.65 -8.37
N ASP A 296 -1.81 -19.62 -7.08
CA ASP A 296 -2.67 -19.06 -6.02
C ASP A 296 -2.97 -17.57 -6.31
N TYR A 297 -1.93 -16.77 -6.62
CA TYR A 297 -2.10 -15.37 -6.97
C TYR A 297 -2.92 -15.16 -8.25
N LEU A 298 -2.66 -15.95 -9.29
CA LEU A 298 -3.47 -15.90 -10.52
C LEU A 298 -4.92 -16.33 -10.28
N THR A 299 -5.16 -17.23 -9.34
CA THR A 299 -6.53 -17.63 -8.92
C THR A 299 -7.22 -16.48 -8.19
N PHE A 300 -6.50 -15.77 -7.31
CA PHE A 300 -6.99 -14.54 -6.68
C PHE A 300 -7.43 -13.51 -7.73
N LEU A 301 -6.60 -13.23 -8.77
CA LEU A 301 -6.95 -12.28 -9.82
C LEU A 301 -8.22 -12.65 -10.60
N LYS A 302 -8.53 -13.95 -10.72
CA LYS A 302 -9.69 -14.48 -11.45
C LYS A 302 -10.97 -14.49 -10.63
N ALA A 303 -10.87 -14.26 -9.32
CA ALA A 303 -11.97 -14.55 -8.40
C ALA A 303 -13.15 -13.58 -8.50
N GLY A 304 -12.91 -12.29 -8.81
CA GLY A 304 -13.97 -11.28 -8.72
C GLY A 304 -14.62 -11.26 -7.34
N SER A 305 -15.95 -11.33 -7.30
CA SER A 305 -16.73 -11.38 -6.04
C SER A 305 -17.56 -12.67 -5.89
N HIS A 306 -17.05 -13.80 -6.42
CA HIS A 306 -17.82 -15.07 -6.36
C HIS A 306 -17.82 -15.74 -4.96
N LYS A 307 -16.94 -15.29 -4.07
CA LYS A 307 -16.83 -15.66 -2.66
C LYS A 307 -16.64 -14.42 -1.79
N GLU A 308 -16.74 -14.61 -0.48
CA GLU A 308 -16.39 -13.57 0.48
C GLU A 308 -14.89 -13.18 0.38
N PRO A 309 -14.54 -11.90 0.57
CA PRO A 309 -13.17 -11.41 0.36
C PRO A 309 -12.08 -12.18 1.13
N LEU A 310 -12.34 -12.54 2.38
CA LEU A 310 -11.38 -13.28 3.19
C LEU A 310 -11.19 -14.73 2.73
N GLU A 311 -12.25 -15.36 2.19
CA GLU A 311 -12.14 -16.70 1.62
C GLU A 311 -11.29 -16.69 0.34
N ILE A 312 -11.47 -15.67 -0.52
CA ILE A 312 -10.65 -15.47 -1.72
C ILE A 312 -9.16 -15.34 -1.35
N LEU A 313 -8.85 -14.57 -0.29
CA LEU A 313 -7.47 -14.43 0.18
C LEU A 313 -6.92 -15.70 0.82
N LYS A 314 -7.74 -16.45 1.57
CA LYS A 314 -7.32 -17.75 2.13
C LYS A 314 -7.01 -18.76 1.04
N ASP A 315 -7.81 -18.81 -0.02
CA ASP A 315 -7.54 -19.65 -1.19
C ASP A 315 -6.22 -19.25 -1.88
N ALA A 316 -5.84 -17.97 -1.80
CA ALA A 316 -4.54 -17.47 -2.26
C ALA A 316 -3.41 -17.63 -1.22
N GLY A 317 -3.68 -18.28 -0.08
CA GLY A 317 -2.70 -18.57 0.96
C GLY A 317 -2.41 -17.42 1.93
N VAL A 318 -3.30 -16.42 2.04
CA VAL A 318 -3.16 -15.31 2.98
C VAL A 318 -4.39 -15.22 3.88
N ASP A 319 -4.22 -15.33 5.19
CA ASP A 319 -5.29 -15.14 6.18
C ASP A 319 -5.11 -13.83 6.95
N LEU A 320 -5.93 -12.82 6.60
CA LEU A 320 -5.93 -11.53 7.31
C LEU A 320 -6.67 -11.57 8.65
N ALA A 321 -7.43 -12.64 8.96
CA ALA A 321 -8.00 -12.82 10.29
C ALA A 321 -6.96 -13.30 11.32
N GLY A 322 -5.82 -13.84 10.87
CA GLY A 322 -4.63 -14.10 11.68
C GLY A 322 -3.71 -12.88 11.80
N LYS A 323 -2.54 -13.06 12.39
CA LYS A 323 -1.50 -12.03 12.54
C LYS A 323 -0.39 -12.14 11.49
N GLU A 324 -0.23 -13.30 10.87
CA GLU A 324 0.92 -13.66 10.05
C GLU A 324 1.19 -12.66 8.91
N ALA A 325 0.17 -12.25 8.16
CA ALA A 325 0.34 -11.31 7.04
C ALA A 325 0.86 -9.93 7.52
N TYR A 326 0.42 -9.48 8.69
CA TYR A 326 0.89 -8.23 9.30
C TYR A 326 2.33 -8.37 9.81
N GLU A 327 2.67 -9.51 10.41
CA GLU A 327 4.03 -9.82 10.87
C GLU A 327 5.02 -9.92 9.70
N VAL A 328 4.62 -10.50 8.57
CA VAL A 328 5.41 -10.50 7.31
C VAL A 328 5.69 -9.07 6.85
N THR A 329 4.73 -8.15 6.96
CA THR A 329 4.91 -6.73 6.61
C THR A 329 5.95 -6.06 7.51
N VAL A 330 5.88 -6.30 8.81
CA VAL A 330 6.87 -5.81 9.78
C VAL A 330 8.26 -6.40 9.49
N HIS A 331 8.32 -7.70 9.22
CA HIS A 331 9.59 -8.38 8.88
C HIS A 331 10.21 -7.79 7.62
N LYS A 332 9.40 -7.52 6.58
CA LYS A 332 9.86 -6.84 5.36
C LYS A 332 10.47 -5.48 5.69
N PHE A 333 9.82 -4.68 6.53
CA PHE A 333 10.35 -3.38 6.93
C PHE A 333 11.69 -3.50 7.66
N ARG A 334 11.81 -4.43 8.63
CA ARG A 334 13.08 -4.70 9.33
C ARG A 334 14.19 -5.14 8.38
N LYS A 335 13.88 -5.99 7.40
CA LYS A 335 14.84 -6.44 6.39
C LYS A 335 15.35 -5.27 5.54
N LEU A 336 14.44 -4.41 5.05
CA LEU A 336 14.80 -3.22 4.28
C LEU A 336 15.69 -2.26 5.10
N LEU A 337 15.34 -2.04 6.37
CA LEU A 337 16.12 -1.18 7.28
C LEU A 337 17.52 -1.74 7.56
N ALA A 338 17.63 -3.05 7.77
CA ALA A 338 18.93 -3.71 7.96
C ALA A 338 19.78 -3.65 6.69
N GLU A 339 19.18 -3.84 5.51
CA GLU A 339 19.86 -3.75 4.22
C GLU A 339 20.34 -2.32 3.95
N TYR A 340 19.52 -1.30 4.21
CA TYR A 340 19.91 0.11 4.10
C TYR A 340 21.10 0.43 4.98
N LYS A 341 21.08 0.06 6.26
CA LYS A 341 22.18 0.28 7.21
C LYS A 341 23.49 -0.44 6.87
N SER A 342 23.45 -1.42 5.97
CA SER A 342 24.62 -2.18 5.52
C SER A 342 25.32 -1.59 4.29
N LEU A 343 24.74 -0.56 3.65
CA LEU A 343 25.32 0.15 2.50
C LEU A 343 26.31 1.20 2.93
#